data_ae2b970d9dceecc0d7c3151b9f71ee72
#
_entry.id   ae2b970d9dceecc0d7c3151b9f71ee72
#
_cell.length_a   1.000
_cell.length_b   1.000
_cell.length_c   1.000
_cell.angle_alpha   90.00
_cell.angle_beta   90.00
_cell.angle_gamma   90.00
#
_symmetry.space_group_name_H-M   'P 1'
#
loop_
_entity.id
_entity.type
_entity.pdbx_description
1 polymer ?
#
loop_
_entity_poly.entity_id
_entity_poly.type
_entity_poly.pdbx_seq_one_letter_code
_entity_poly.pdbx_strand_id
1 'polypeptide(L)'
;MKASILSVTFFALLAASQPVAAQSSNDWENWPTGDRWRIGAGYFAPDLDTAIVVTDTGGNIGTGISFEQNLGLDDSEGTGLLNIDWRFFKRHAVSYRYFALDRSATTSGSTVTIAIGDEVFDIDLPIQSFFDITAHEVSYSYSLLFDQKKELFVGVGLSLQDLSLGIQGTESSPNPGEIINSTLDSTAPLPTLNVGFDYAFSDKWLFQSRLGWLAVELDLGADEDLSGQIINANAGILWKAFENVGFFAQYQLFDVDVDFVDRGVLFAIDYDYKGPVLGVSVSF
;
A
#
# COMPACT_ATOMS: atom_id res chain seq x y z
N MET A 1 9.77 -24.01 -15.88
CA MET A 1 9.82 -22.91 -16.83
C MET A 1 8.46 -22.78 -17.50
N LYS A 2 7.60 -21.93 -16.98
CA LYS A 2 6.43 -21.42 -17.71
C LYS A 2 6.41 -19.93 -17.47
N ALA A 3 6.88 -19.17 -18.45
CA ALA A 3 6.78 -17.72 -18.46
C ALA A 3 5.31 -17.37 -18.67
N SER A 4 4.67 -16.86 -17.63
CA SER A 4 3.37 -16.22 -17.75
C SER A 4 3.59 -14.80 -18.25
N ILE A 5 3.41 -14.62 -19.55
CA ILE A 5 3.35 -13.29 -20.16
C ILE A 5 2.03 -12.68 -19.72
N LEU A 6 2.09 -11.78 -18.75
CA LEU A 6 0.96 -10.95 -18.35
C LEU A 6 0.73 -9.92 -19.46
N SER A 7 -0.20 -10.24 -20.35
CA SER A 7 -0.66 -9.28 -21.37
C SER A 7 -1.51 -8.24 -20.67
N VAL A 8 -0.93 -7.10 -20.37
CA VAL A 8 -1.67 -5.90 -19.97
C VAL A 8 -2.42 -5.39 -21.19
N THR A 9 -3.66 -5.82 -21.31
CA THR A 9 -4.58 -5.30 -22.35
C THR A 9 -5.06 -3.93 -21.90
N PHE A 10 -4.48 -2.89 -22.46
CA PHE A 10 -4.97 -1.51 -22.33
C PHE A 10 -6.39 -1.42 -22.91
N PHE A 11 -7.40 -1.47 -22.05
CA PHE A 11 -8.74 -1.06 -22.41
C PHE A 11 -8.77 0.48 -22.47
N ALA A 12 -8.59 1.04 -23.66
CA ALA A 12 -8.92 2.42 -23.92
C ALA A 12 -10.46 2.54 -23.88
N LEU A 13 -11.01 2.91 -22.73
CA LEU A 13 -12.40 3.32 -22.61
C LEU A 13 -12.54 4.68 -23.28
N LEU A 14 -12.86 4.71 -24.57
CA LEU A 14 -13.39 5.87 -25.26
C LEU A 14 -14.82 6.10 -24.71
N ALA A 15 -14.92 6.86 -23.63
CA ALA A 15 -16.19 7.38 -23.17
C ALA A 15 -16.66 8.44 -24.18
N ALA A 16 -17.62 8.06 -25.02
CA ALA A 16 -18.33 9.00 -25.85
C ALA A 16 -19.05 10.02 -24.94
N SER A 17 -18.53 11.23 -24.88
CA SER A 17 -19.13 12.35 -24.16
C SER A 17 -20.42 12.76 -24.87
N GLN A 18 -21.56 12.33 -24.35
CA GLN A 18 -22.83 12.97 -24.66
C GLN A 18 -22.89 14.30 -23.90
N PRO A 19 -23.27 15.40 -24.54
CA PRO A 19 -23.47 16.66 -23.83
C PRO A 19 -24.69 16.52 -22.94
N VAL A 20 -24.47 16.36 -21.64
CA VAL A 20 -25.56 16.53 -20.67
C VAL A 20 -25.86 18.00 -20.53
N ALA A 21 -27.11 18.33 -20.84
CA ALA A 21 -27.64 19.68 -20.83
C ALA A 21 -27.43 20.38 -19.49
N ALA A 22 -27.04 21.65 -19.59
CA ALA A 22 -26.89 22.68 -18.61
C ALA A 22 -27.68 22.49 -17.30
N GLN A 23 -26.97 22.19 -16.23
CA GLN A 23 -27.36 22.58 -14.87
C GLN A 23 -26.36 23.58 -14.35
N SER A 24 -26.84 24.55 -13.61
CA SER A 24 -26.10 25.64 -12.99
C SER A 24 -24.62 25.32 -12.78
N SER A 25 -23.75 25.90 -13.60
CA SER A 25 -22.31 25.73 -13.49
C SER A 25 -21.91 26.12 -12.07
N ASN A 26 -21.56 25.13 -11.27
CA ASN A 26 -20.86 25.42 -10.03
C ASN A 26 -19.50 25.96 -10.47
N ASP A 27 -19.22 27.25 -10.28
CA ASP A 27 -17.97 27.89 -10.73
C ASP A 27 -16.71 27.13 -10.31
N TRP A 28 -16.79 26.34 -9.24
CA TRP A 28 -15.68 25.55 -8.71
C TRP A 28 -15.29 24.34 -9.60
N GLU A 29 -16.19 23.84 -10.43
CA GLU A 29 -15.89 22.74 -11.37
C GLU A 29 -14.90 23.17 -12.45
N ASN A 30 -14.75 24.46 -12.69
CA ASN A 30 -13.78 25.04 -13.61
C ASN A 30 -12.43 25.36 -12.93
N TRP A 31 -12.27 25.12 -11.64
CA TRP A 31 -11.01 25.38 -10.96
C TRP A 31 -9.99 24.25 -11.23
N PRO A 32 -8.69 24.52 -11.24
CA PRO A 32 -7.68 23.50 -11.45
C PRO A 32 -7.74 22.33 -10.44
N THR A 33 -8.25 22.60 -9.24
CA THR A 33 -8.48 21.60 -8.16
C THR A 33 -9.90 21.04 -8.17
N GLY A 34 -10.78 21.51 -9.04
CA GLY A 34 -12.23 21.32 -8.97
C GLY A 34 -12.77 20.13 -9.75
N ASP A 35 -11.94 19.30 -10.34
CA ASP A 35 -12.39 18.13 -11.10
C ASP A 35 -13.39 17.30 -10.28
N ARG A 36 -14.54 16.97 -10.87
CA ARG A 36 -15.55 16.11 -10.24
C ARG A 36 -15.12 14.66 -10.15
N TRP A 37 -14.50 14.20 -11.22
CA TRP A 37 -13.91 12.88 -11.31
C TRP A 37 -12.48 13.01 -11.78
N ARG A 38 -11.60 12.28 -11.13
CA ARG A 38 -10.26 12.04 -11.62
C ARG A 38 -9.96 10.56 -11.50
N ILE A 39 -9.64 9.94 -12.63
CA ILE A 39 -9.26 8.54 -12.70
C ILE A 39 -7.82 8.49 -13.20
N GLY A 40 -6.93 7.93 -12.43
CA GLY A 40 -5.51 7.83 -12.73
C GLY A 40 -5.05 6.39 -12.75
N ALA A 41 -4.20 6.06 -13.71
CA ALA A 41 -3.46 4.81 -13.73
C ALA A 41 -1.97 5.12 -13.83
N GLY A 42 -1.16 4.41 -13.07
CA GLY A 42 0.28 4.65 -13.00
C GLY A 42 1.09 3.39 -12.80
N TYR A 43 2.39 3.55 -12.92
CA TYR A 43 3.39 2.56 -12.56
C TYR A 43 4.05 3.02 -11.27
N PHE A 44 4.03 2.18 -10.27
CA PHE A 44 4.65 2.37 -8.97
C PHE A 44 5.90 1.50 -8.91
N ALA A 45 7.03 2.10 -8.59
CA ALA A 45 8.32 1.42 -8.44
C ALA A 45 8.82 1.61 -7.00
N PRO A 46 8.31 0.84 -6.03
CA PRO A 46 8.73 0.94 -4.64
C PRO A 46 10.07 0.28 -4.39
N ASP A 47 10.80 0.84 -3.42
CA ASP A 47 11.74 0.11 -2.58
C ASP A 47 10.95 -0.47 -1.41
N LEU A 48 11.26 -1.68 -1.00
CA LEU A 48 10.51 -2.49 -0.05
C LEU A 48 11.46 -2.97 1.06
N ASP A 49 11.02 -2.88 2.30
CA ASP A 49 11.69 -3.48 3.45
C ASP A 49 10.64 -4.19 4.31
N THR A 50 10.89 -5.46 4.63
CA THR A 50 9.92 -6.29 5.33
C THR A 50 10.60 -7.10 6.40
N ALA A 51 10.18 -6.91 7.64
CA ALA A 51 10.69 -7.65 8.79
C ALA A 51 9.55 -8.23 9.63
N ILE A 52 9.74 -9.43 10.09
CA ILE A 52 8.85 -10.08 11.06
C ILE A 52 9.67 -10.60 12.21
N VAL A 53 9.22 -10.32 13.43
CA VAL A 53 9.79 -10.86 14.65
C VAL A 53 8.70 -11.63 15.40
N VAL A 54 8.98 -12.88 15.73
CA VAL A 54 8.11 -13.71 16.56
C VAL A 54 8.82 -14.00 17.86
N THR A 55 8.30 -13.52 18.98
CA THR A 55 8.94 -13.67 20.31
C THR A 55 7.96 -14.29 21.30
N ASP A 56 8.38 -15.31 22.03
CA ASP A 56 7.62 -15.83 23.16
C ASP A 56 7.74 -14.86 24.35
N THR A 57 6.62 -14.46 24.95
CA THR A 57 6.60 -13.59 26.14
C THR A 57 7.24 -14.27 27.37
N GLY A 58 7.53 -15.56 27.32
CA GLY A 58 8.33 -16.30 28.32
C GLY A 58 9.83 -15.99 28.30
N GLY A 59 10.31 -15.12 27.39
CA GLY A 59 11.69 -14.64 27.33
C GLY A 59 12.59 -15.41 26.35
N ASN A 60 12.05 -16.31 25.56
CA ASN A 60 12.77 -16.87 24.42
C ASN A 60 12.72 -15.84 23.29
N ILE A 61 13.86 -15.27 22.96
CA ILE A 61 14.00 -14.32 21.86
C ILE A 61 13.71 -15.07 20.55
N GLY A 62 12.65 -14.67 19.86
CA GLY A 62 12.35 -15.17 18.51
C GLY A 62 13.39 -14.72 17.49
N THR A 63 13.34 -15.31 16.34
CA THR A 63 14.20 -14.92 15.23
C THR A 63 13.55 -13.77 14.47
N GLY A 64 14.26 -12.64 14.39
CA GLY A 64 13.89 -11.59 13.43
C GLY A 64 14.24 -12.04 12.01
N ILE A 65 13.26 -12.04 11.12
CA ILE A 65 13.42 -12.43 9.71
C ILE A 65 13.19 -11.21 8.84
N SER A 66 14.23 -10.75 8.15
CA SER A 66 14.10 -9.82 7.03
C SER A 66 13.90 -10.65 5.76
N PHE A 67 12.84 -10.32 5.01
CA PHE A 67 12.50 -11.04 3.79
C PHE A 67 13.53 -10.79 2.69
N GLU A 68 14.07 -9.59 2.61
CA GLU A 68 15.09 -9.19 1.64
C GLU A 68 16.45 -9.79 1.99
N GLN A 69 16.89 -9.67 3.25
CA GLN A 69 18.24 -10.07 3.66
C GLN A 69 18.36 -11.57 3.95
N ASN A 70 17.34 -12.18 4.55
CA ASN A 70 17.40 -13.57 4.99
C ASN A 70 16.76 -14.54 3.99
N LEU A 71 15.68 -14.11 3.32
CA LEU A 71 14.94 -14.94 2.39
C LEU A 71 15.23 -14.62 0.92
N GLY A 72 15.94 -13.49 0.66
CA GLY A 72 16.41 -13.12 -0.68
C GLY A 72 15.31 -12.60 -1.60
N LEU A 73 14.19 -12.06 -1.05
CA LEU A 73 13.21 -11.36 -1.84
C LEU A 73 13.83 -10.09 -2.42
N ASP A 74 13.42 -9.74 -3.63
CA ASP A 74 13.85 -8.48 -4.23
C ASP A 74 13.34 -7.29 -3.38
N ASP A 75 14.22 -6.32 -3.15
CA ASP A 75 13.93 -5.08 -2.43
C ASP A 75 13.16 -4.06 -3.30
N SER A 76 12.90 -4.39 -4.56
CA SER A 76 12.16 -3.55 -5.49
C SER A 76 11.32 -4.37 -6.44
N GLU A 77 10.03 -4.09 -6.50
CA GLU A 77 9.08 -4.72 -7.43
C GLU A 77 8.13 -3.67 -8.00
N GLY A 78 8.09 -3.56 -9.31
CA GLY A 78 7.25 -2.58 -9.97
C GLY A 78 5.83 -3.06 -10.22
N THR A 79 4.84 -2.24 -9.91
CA THR A 79 3.43 -2.59 -10.05
C THR A 79 2.57 -1.51 -10.69
N GLY A 80 1.38 -1.91 -11.13
CA GLY A 80 0.32 -1.01 -11.57
C GLY A 80 -0.44 -0.41 -10.39
N LEU A 81 -0.74 0.89 -10.47
CA LEU A 81 -1.51 1.62 -9.47
C LEU A 81 -2.72 2.28 -10.11
N LEU A 82 -3.88 2.16 -9.48
CA LEU A 82 -5.13 2.81 -9.87
C LEU A 82 -5.55 3.81 -8.78
N ASN A 83 -5.91 5.03 -9.20
CA ASN A 83 -6.50 6.06 -8.34
C ASN A 83 -7.85 6.50 -8.92
N ILE A 84 -8.86 6.67 -8.08
CA ILE A 84 -10.15 7.25 -8.44
C ILE A 84 -10.51 8.27 -7.37
N ASP A 85 -10.67 9.52 -7.77
CA ASP A 85 -11.16 10.60 -6.91
C ASP A 85 -12.54 11.04 -7.40
N TRP A 86 -13.49 11.12 -6.49
CA TRP A 86 -14.85 11.57 -6.77
C TRP A 86 -15.26 12.68 -5.80
N ARG A 87 -15.39 13.90 -6.30
CA ARG A 87 -15.92 15.05 -5.60
C ARG A 87 -17.42 15.15 -5.85
N PHE A 88 -18.23 14.68 -4.92
CA PHE A 88 -19.69 14.66 -5.06
C PHE A 88 -20.36 15.95 -4.62
N PHE A 89 -19.71 16.77 -3.76
CA PHE A 89 -20.09 18.14 -3.44
C PHE A 89 -18.84 19.01 -3.36
N LYS A 90 -19.03 20.33 -3.43
CA LYS A 90 -17.95 21.33 -3.45
C LYS A 90 -16.81 21.04 -2.46
N ARG A 91 -17.15 20.59 -1.26
CA ARG A 91 -16.20 20.37 -0.15
C ARG A 91 -16.05 18.91 0.24
N HIS A 92 -16.68 17.99 -0.47
CA HIS A 92 -16.74 16.59 -0.09
C HIS A 92 -16.23 15.71 -1.21
N ALA A 93 -15.25 14.89 -0.94
CA ALA A 93 -14.71 13.93 -1.89
C ALA A 93 -14.50 12.55 -1.26
N VAL A 94 -14.53 11.54 -2.11
CA VAL A 94 -14.13 10.17 -1.80
C VAL A 94 -13.04 9.80 -2.76
N SER A 95 -12.00 9.18 -2.26
CA SER A 95 -10.89 8.65 -3.06
C SER A 95 -10.77 7.14 -2.86
N TYR A 96 -10.40 6.45 -3.92
CA TYR A 96 -10.05 5.04 -3.89
C TYR A 96 -8.70 4.84 -4.56
N ARG A 97 -7.85 4.01 -3.95
CA ARG A 97 -6.56 3.60 -4.51
C ARG A 97 -6.42 2.10 -4.44
N TYR A 98 -5.79 1.53 -5.44
CA TYR A 98 -5.51 0.10 -5.55
C TYR A 98 -4.13 -0.13 -6.14
N PHE A 99 -3.40 -1.07 -5.56
CA PHE A 99 -2.23 -1.69 -6.16
C PHE A 99 -2.04 -3.10 -5.56
N ALA A 100 -1.25 -3.93 -6.24
CA ALA A 100 -0.86 -5.25 -5.76
C ALA A 100 0.63 -5.48 -6.04
N LEU A 101 1.34 -6.06 -5.07
CA LEU A 101 2.75 -6.42 -5.13
C LEU A 101 2.87 -7.92 -4.85
N ASP A 102 3.51 -8.66 -5.75
CA ASP A 102 3.71 -10.10 -5.62
C ASP A 102 5.22 -10.36 -5.69
N ARG A 103 5.82 -10.81 -4.59
CA ARG A 103 7.27 -11.07 -4.50
C ARG A 103 7.54 -12.51 -4.15
N SER A 104 8.51 -13.14 -4.81
CA SER A 104 8.94 -14.49 -4.48
C SER A 104 10.43 -14.68 -4.73
N ALA A 105 11.06 -15.49 -3.90
CA ALA A 105 12.46 -15.85 -4.05
C ALA A 105 12.72 -17.33 -3.76
N THR A 106 13.88 -17.78 -4.19
CA THR A 106 14.45 -19.07 -3.78
C THR A 106 15.88 -18.81 -3.33
N THR A 107 16.15 -19.02 -2.06
CA THR A 107 17.48 -18.85 -1.49
C THR A 107 18.02 -20.15 -0.92
N SER A 108 19.34 -20.24 -0.80
CA SER A 108 20.02 -21.37 -0.18
C SER A 108 21.26 -20.87 0.55
N GLY A 109 21.63 -21.54 1.63
CA GLY A 109 22.77 -21.14 2.44
C GLY A 109 22.53 -19.86 3.23
N SER A 110 21.33 -19.70 3.84
CA SER A 110 21.03 -18.60 4.76
C SER A 110 22.06 -18.58 5.90
N THR A 111 22.46 -17.37 6.32
CA THR A 111 23.36 -17.21 7.48
C THR A 111 22.60 -17.23 8.82
N VAL A 112 21.29 -17.26 8.78
CA VAL A 112 20.41 -17.23 9.95
C VAL A 112 19.53 -18.46 9.95
N THR A 113 19.49 -19.18 11.08
CA THR A 113 18.52 -20.27 11.28
C THR A 113 17.12 -19.67 11.31
N ILE A 114 16.26 -20.12 10.43
CA ILE A 114 14.88 -19.65 10.35
C ILE A 114 14.01 -20.58 11.19
N ALA A 115 13.38 -20.03 12.22
CA ALA A 115 12.45 -20.75 13.08
C ALA A 115 11.09 -20.03 13.06
N ILE A 116 10.03 -20.75 12.75
CA ILE A 116 8.65 -20.26 12.76
C ILE A 116 7.84 -21.19 13.68
N GLY A 117 7.49 -20.71 14.84
CA GLY A 117 6.92 -21.57 15.89
C GLY A 117 7.87 -22.67 16.29
N ASP A 118 7.42 -23.93 16.22
CA ASP A 118 8.22 -25.11 16.55
C ASP A 118 9.02 -25.66 15.34
N GLU A 119 8.82 -25.10 14.15
CA GLU A 119 9.45 -25.54 12.91
C GLU A 119 10.78 -24.81 12.67
N VAL A 120 11.83 -25.58 12.37
CA VAL A 120 13.16 -25.02 12.07
C VAL A 120 13.59 -25.49 10.67
N PHE A 121 13.84 -24.53 9.80
CA PHE A 121 14.21 -24.78 8.41
C PHE A 121 15.71 -25.08 8.27
N ASP A 122 16.04 -26.01 7.36
CA ASP A 122 17.42 -26.34 7.02
C ASP A 122 17.99 -25.25 6.09
N ILE A 123 18.98 -24.52 6.59
CA ILE A 123 19.61 -23.40 5.91
C ILE A 123 20.53 -23.79 4.75
N ASP A 124 20.94 -25.05 4.67
CA ASP A 124 21.82 -25.57 3.61
C ASP A 124 21.02 -26.02 2.36
N LEU A 125 19.69 -26.11 2.47
CA LEU A 125 18.80 -26.51 1.38
C LEU A 125 18.02 -25.31 0.83
N PRO A 126 17.54 -25.38 -0.42
CA PRO A 126 16.76 -24.30 -0.99
C PRO A 126 15.48 -24.01 -0.20
N ILE A 127 15.29 -22.76 0.15
CA ILE A 127 14.07 -22.22 0.78
C ILE A 127 13.38 -21.35 -0.27
N GLN A 128 12.11 -21.62 -0.51
CA GLN A 128 11.24 -20.78 -1.32
C GLN A 128 10.43 -19.89 -0.39
N SER A 129 10.37 -18.61 -0.70
CA SER A 129 9.60 -17.63 0.06
C SER A 129 8.79 -16.74 -0.86
N PHE A 130 7.67 -16.27 -0.38
CA PHE A 130 6.88 -15.25 -1.06
C PHE A 130 6.26 -14.28 -0.06
N PHE A 131 6.00 -13.08 -0.53
CA PHE A 131 5.30 -12.04 0.22
C PHE A 131 4.50 -11.18 -0.76
N ASP A 132 3.18 -11.32 -0.69
CA ASP A 132 2.23 -10.66 -1.57
C ASP A 132 1.40 -9.67 -0.78
N ILE A 133 1.20 -8.48 -1.32
CA ILE A 133 0.38 -7.41 -0.74
C ILE A 133 -0.65 -6.97 -1.77
N THR A 134 -1.92 -6.99 -1.41
CA THR A 134 -2.97 -6.31 -2.17
C THR A 134 -3.58 -5.22 -1.31
N ALA A 135 -3.47 -3.96 -1.77
CA ALA A 135 -3.93 -2.79 -1.04
C ALA A 135 -5.16 -2.16 -1.68
N HIS A 136 -6.22 -2.01 -0.89
CA HIS A 136 -7.43 -1.27 -1.22
C HIS A 136 -7.59 -0.11 -0.23
N GLU A 137 -7.39 1.11 -0.67
CA GLU A 137 -7.52 2.28 0.17
C GLU A 137 -8.77 3.08 -0.22
N VAL A 138 -9.65 3.33 0.74
CA VAL A 138 -10.81 4.22 0.58
C VAL A 138 -10.66 5.37 1.56
N SER A 139 -10.88 6.60 1.12
CA SER A 139 -10.88 7.75 2.01
C SER A 139 -12.00 8.73 1.69
N TYR A 140 -12.54 9.32 2.74
CA TYR A 140 -13.45 10.46 2.64
C TYR A 140 -12.72 11.71 3.13
N SER A 141 -12.89 12.82 2.42
CA SER A 141 -12.28 14.10 2.76
C SER A 141 -13.28 15.27 2.74
N TYR A 142 -13.03 16.22 3.64
CA TYR A 142 -13.74 17.48 3.72
C TYR A 142 -12.77 18.66 3.56
N SER A 143 -13.02 19.51 2.57
CA SER A 143 -12.17 20.67 2.27
C SER A 143 -12.47 21.81 3.26
N LEU A 144 -11.51 22.08 4.15
CA LEU A 144 -11.52 23.21 5.07
C LEU A 144 -11.35 24.52 4.32
N LEU A 145 -10.41 24.53 3.37
CA LEU A 145 -10.15 25.62 2.44
C LEU A 145 -10.28 25.07 1.04
N PHE A 146 -11.06 25.76 0.21
CA PHE A 146 -11.21 25.40 -1.20
C PHE A 146 -11.46 26.67 -2.01
N ASP A 147 -10.46 27.07 -2.78
CA ASP A 147 -10.51 28.23 -3.67
C ASP A 147 -9.91 27.88 -5.06
N GLN A 148 -9.82 28.85 -5.94
CA GLN A 148 -9.37 28.67 -7.34
C GLN A 148 -7.95 28.07 -7.46
N LYS A 149 -7.10 28.23 -6.44
CA LYS A 149 -5.68 27.82 -6.52
C LYS A 149 -5.30 26.79 -5.49
N LYS A 150 -6.03 26.67 -4.41
CA LYS A 150 -5.60 25.83 -3.29
C LYS A 150 -6.77 25.14 -2.62
N GLU A 151 -6.47 23.97 -2.14
CA GLU A 151 -7.35 23.17 -1.31
C GLU A 151 -6.56 22.63 -0.11
N LEU A 152 -7.13 22.79 1.07
CA LEU A 152 -6.70 22.12 2.29
C LEU A 152 -7.86 21.26 2.78
N PHE A 153 -7.64 20.00 2.97
CA PHE A 153 -8.68 19.09 3.43
C PHE A 153 -8.21 18.21 4.58
N VAL A 154 -9.17 17.72 5.33
CA VAL A 154 -9.01 16.69 6.36
C VAL A 154 -9.99 15.57 6.08
N GLY A 155 -9.70 14.38 6.57
CA GLY A 155 -10.55 13.24 6.29
C GLY A 155 -10.25 12.02 7.15
N VAL A 156 -10.96 10.96 6.82
CA VAL A 156 -10.76 9.63 7.38
C VAL A 156 -10.57 8.64 6.25
N GLY A 157 -9.75 7.65 6.46
CA GLY A 157 -9.48 6.59 5.50
C GLY A 157 -9.53 5.21 6.13
N LEU A 158 -9.64 4.22 5.28
CA LEU A 158 -9.50 2.81 5.59
C LEU A 158 -8.64 2.18 4.50
N SER A 159 -7.51 1.62 4.88
CA SER A 159 -6.70 0.77 4.02
C SER A 159 -6.96 -0.68 4.39
N LEU A 160 -7.42 -1.49 3.45
CA LEU A 160 -7.53 -2.93 3.58
C LEU A 160 -6.28 -3.52 2.91
N GLN A 161 -5.42 -4.11 3.72
CA GLN A 161 -4.20 -4.76 3.25
C GLN A 161 -4.41 -6.27 3.33
N ASP A 162 -4.54 -6.92 2.18
CA ASP A 162 -4.52 -8.37 2.09
C ASP A 162 -3.05 -8.79 1.98
N LEU A 163 -2.55 -9.44 3.01
CA LEU A 163 -1.17 -9.91 3.14
C LEU A 163 -1.16 -11.42 3.01
N SER A 164 -0.32 -11.94 2.15
CA SER A 164 -0.06 -13.37 2.03
C SER A 164 1.45 -13.58 2.05
N LEU A 165 1.91 -14.36 2.98
CA LEU A 165 3.33 -14.70 3.11
C LEU A 165 3.50 -16.20 3.28
N GLY A 166 4.62 -16.71 2.81
CA GLY A 166 4.91 -18.13 2.98
C GLY A 166 6.36 -18.47 2.79
N ILE A 167 6.74 -19.54 3.49
CA ILE A 167 8.06 -20.18 3.40
C ILE A 167 7.85 -21.65 3.17
N GLN A 168 8.53 -22.19 2.16
CA GLN A 168 8.60 -23.61 1.89
C GLN A 168 10.05 -24.04 1.94
N GLY A 169 10.34 -25.08 2.70
CA GLY A 169 11.70 -25.59 2.82
C GLY A 169 11.73 -26.98 3.42
N THR A 170 12.92 -27.45 3.70
CA THR A 170 13.14 -28.73 4.38
C THR A 170 13.35 -28.47 5.86
N GLU A 171 12.62 -29.20 6.69
CA GLU A 171 12.74 -29.10 8.14
C GLU A 171 14.05 -29.72 8.64
N SER A 172 14.73 -29.04 9.55
CA SER A 172 15.89 -29.57 10.27
C SER A 172 15.55 -30.06 11.69
N SER A 173 14.43 -29.60 12.25
CA SER A 173 13.92 -29.98 13.59
C SER A 173 12.45 -29.56 13.72
N PRO A 174 11.54 -30.36 14.30
CA PRO A 174 11.79 -31.64 14.96
C PRO A 174 11.86 -32.84 14.01
N ASN A 175 11.47 -32.74 12.73
CA ASN A 175 11.40 -33.85 11.79
C ASN A 175 12.38 -33.66 10.60
N PRO A 176 13.67 -33.94 10.78
CA PRO A 176 14.69 -33.66 9.77
C PRO A 176 14.40 -34.33 8.43
N GLY A 177 14.42 -33.54 7.34
CA GLY A 177 14.20 -34.01 5.96
C GLY A 177 12.75 -33.97 5.51
N GLU A 178 11.80 -33.57 6.32
CA GLU A 178 10.42 -33.33 5.92
C GLU A 178 10.32 -32.00 5.15
N ILE A 179 9.50 -31.96 4.09
CA ILE A 179 9.21 -30.71 3.36
C ILE A 179 8.00 -30.10 4.03
N ILE A 180 8.19 -28.90 4.53
CA ILE A 180 7.14 -28.12 5.20
C ILE A 180 6.81 -26.87 4.39
N ASN A 181 5.54 -26.48 4.47
CA ASN A 181 5.02 -25.24 3.92
C ASN A 181 4.34 -24.48 5.05
N SER A 182 4.88 -23.35 5.41
CA SER A 182 4.26 -22.42 6.37
C SER A 182 3.74 -21.22 5.62
N THR A 183 2.43 -20.99 5.69
CA THR A 183 1.76 -19.85 5.04
C THR A 183 0.90 -19.11 6.03
N LEU A 184 0.90 -17.78 5.92
CA LEU A 184 0.06 -16.89 6.70
C LEU A 184 -0.67 -15.96 5.74
N ASP A 185 -2.00 -16.02 5.79
CA ASP A 185 -2.87 -15.09 5.06
C ASP A 185 -3.62 -14.24 6.09
N SER A 186 -3.59 -12.93 5.90
CA SER A 186 -4.24 -11.97 6.81
C SER A 186 -4.78 -10.78 6.05
N THR A 187 -5.95 -10.29 6.46
CA THR A 187 -6.49 -9.02 6.00
C THR A 187 -6.45 -8.03 7.15
N ALA A 188 -5.65 -7.00 7.02
CA ALA A 188 -5.50 -5.94 8.01
C ALA A 188 -6.33 -4.70 7.62
N PRO A 189 -7.41 -4.37 8.35
CA PRO A 189 -8.11 -3.11 8.17
C PRO A 189 -7.40 -2.00 8.95
N LEU A 190 -6.78 -1.06 8.24
CA LEU A 190 -5.94 -0.01 8.78
C LEU A 190 -6.65 1.35 8.65
N PRO A 191 -7.37 1.84 9.68
CA PRO A 191 -7.97 3.16 9.64
C PRO A 191 -6.91 4.26 9.71
N THR A 192 -7.19 5.41 9.08
CA THR A 192 -6.27 6.56 9.08
C THR A 192 -7.03 7.88 9.26
N LEU A 193 -6.37 8.86 9.88
CA LEU A 193 -6.75 10.26 9.83
C LEU A 193 -5.93 10.92 8.73
N ASN A 194 -6.61 11.64 7.83
CA ASN A 194 -5.98 12.18 6.64
C ASN A 194 -5.96 13.71 6.66
N VAL A 195 -4.87 14.27 6.17
CA VAL A 195 -4.76 15.68 5.81
C VAL A 195 -4.13 15.78 4.43
N GLY A 196 -4.55 16.75 3.63
CA GLY A 196 -3.92 16.96 2.35
C GLY A 196 -4.01 18.40 1.87
N PHE A 197 -3.10 18.72 0.98
CA PHE A 197 -2.98 20.06 0.43
C PHE A 197 -2.69 19.98 -1.07
N ASP A 198 -3.52 20.68 -1.84
CA ASP A 198 -3.39 20.84 -3.27
C ASP A 198 -3.14 22.32 -3.60
N TYR A 199 -2.24 22.59 -4.55
CA TYR A 199 -1.92 23.93 -4.98
C TYR A 199 -1.72 24.02 -6.49
N ALA A 200 -2.54 24.82 -7.15
CA ALA A 200 -2.44 25.10 -8.57
C ALA A 200 -1.45 26.27 -8.82
N PHE A 201 -0.28 25.97 -9.35
CA PHE A 201 0.67 26.98 -9.81
C PHE A 201 0.13 27.72 -11.05
N SER A 202 -0.64 27.02 -11.87
CA SER A 202 -1.36 27.53 -13.04
C SER A 202 -2.53 26.61 -13.38
N ASP A 203 -3.29 26.93 -14.40
CA ASP A 203 -4.40 26.10 -14.87
C ASP A 203 -3.96 24.69 -15.32
N LYS A 204 -2.66 24.49 -15.57
CA LYS A 204 -2.09 23.23 -16.05
C LYS A 204 -1.24 22.48 -15.04
N TRP A 205 -0.76 23.14 -14.00
CA TRP A 205 0.18 22.54 -13.06
C TRP A 205 -0.38 22.56 -11.65
N LEU A 206 -0.53 21.39 -11.08
CA LEU A 206 -1.08 21.18 -9.76
C LEU A 206 -0.08 20.38 -8.90
N PHE A 207 0.30 20.94 -7.76
CA PHE A 207 0.93 20.19 -6.69
C PHE A 207 -0.13 19.51 -5.85
N GLN A 208 0.10 18.27 -5.45
CA GLN A 208 -0.81 17.49 -4.60
C GLN A 208 -0.02 16.82 -3.50
N SER A 209 -0.55 16.82 -2.29
CA SER A 209 0.04 16.09 -1.17
C SER A 209 -1.05 15.52 -0.27
N ARG A 210 -0.79 14.35 0.28
CA ARG A 210 -1.65 13.63 1.20
C ARG A 210 -0.79 13.04 2.31
N LEU A 211 -1.30 13.06 3.52
CA LEU A 211 -0.74 12.38 4.68
C LEU A 211 -1.87 11.71 5.42
N GLY A 212 -1.79 10.41 5.55
CA GLY A 212 -2.62 9.59 6.43
C GLY A 212 -1.77 9.09 7.59
N TRP A 213 -2.31 9.11 8.76
CA TRP A 213 -1.63 8.65 9.96
C TRP A 213 -2.62 8.08 10.97
N LEU A 214 -2.21 7.02 11.65
CA LEU A 214 -2.87 6.53 12.86
C LEU A 214 -1.82 5.88 13.74
N ALA A 215 -1.93 6.11 15.03
CA ALA A 215 -1.31 5.28 16.04
C ALA A 215 -2.43 4.73 16.93
N VAL A 216 -2.36 3.44 17.23
CA VAL A 216 -3.35 2.75 18.05
C VAL A 216 -2.65 1.91 19.09
N GLU A 217 -3.23 1.88 20.30
CA GLU A 217 -2.85 0.99 21.38
C GLU A 217 -4.15 0.49 22.00
N LEU A 218 -4.42 -0.78 21.87
CA LEU A 218 -5.65 -1.43 22.30
C LEU A 218 -5.32 -2.61 23.22
N ASP A 219 -5.72 -2.50 24.47
CA ASP A 219 -5.76 -3.61 25.41
C ASP A 219 -7.06 -4.39 25.12
N LEU A 220 -6.94 -5.56 24.51
CA LEU A 220 -8.04 -6.45 24.17
C LEU A 220 -8.41 -7.38 25.31
N GLY A 221 -7.62 -7.39 26.38
CA GLY A 221 -7.81 -8.18 27.61
C GLY A 221 -7.37 -9.63 27.46
N ALA A 222 -7.22 -10.32 28.60
CA ALA A 222 -6.86 -11.73 28.65
C ALA A 222 -5.54 -12.12 27.91
N ASP A 223 -4.50 -11.31 28.07
CA ASP A 223 -3.17 -11.47 27.45
C ASP A 223 -3.13 -11.21 25.93
N GLU A 224 -4.06 -10.37 25.43
CA GLU A 224 -4.09 -9.90 24.05
C GLU A 224 -3.93 -8.39 24.01
N ASP A 225 -2.87 -7.90 23.40
CA ASP A 225 -2.58 -6.49 23.18
C ASP A 225 -2.31 -6.24 21.68
N LEU A 226 -2.79 -5.12 21.19
CA LEU A 226 -2.50 -4.64 19.85
C LEU A 226 -1.98 -3.22 19.94
N SER A 227 -0.79 -2.98 19.46
CA SER A 227 -0.25 -1.64 19.26
C SER A 227 0.30 -1.49 17.86
N GLY A 228 0.27 -0.27 17.34
CA GLY A 228 0.86 -0.03 16.04
C GLY A 228 0.71 1.40 15.55
N GLN A 229 1.50 1.68 14.53
CA GLN A 229 1.51 2.95 13.83
C GLN A 229 1.45 2.72 12.33
N ILE A 230 0.72 3.60 11.65
CA ILE A 230 0.61 3.60 10.20
C ILE A 230 0.87 5.02 9.71
N ILE A 231 1.73 5.15 8.72
CA ILE A 231 1.95 6.38 7.97
C ILE A 231 1.76 6.08 6.49
N ASN A 232 0.87 6.82 5.85
CA ASN A 232 0.68 6.79 4.40
C ASN A 232 0.83 8.21 3.87
N ALA A 233 1.86 8.48 3.11
CA ALA A 233 2.13 9.81 2.58
C ALA A 233 2.40 9.77 1.08
N ASN A 234 1.90 10.76 0.36
CA ASN A 234 2.30 10.99 -1.01
C ASN A 234 2.38 12.49 -1.32
N ALA A 235 3.26 12.83 -2.22
CA ALA A 235 3.38 14.18 -2.76
C ALA A 235 3.85 14.14 -4.21
N GLY A 236 3.30 15.03 -5.04
CA GLY A 236 3.65 15.04 -6.45
C GLY A 236 3.06 16.18 -7.23
N ILE A 237 3.28 16.12 -8.53
CA ILE A 237 2.83 17.11 -9.51
C ILE A 237 1.94 16.43 -10.53
N LEU A 238 0.82 17.05 -10.82
CA LEU A 238 -0.05 16.74 -11.95
C LEU A 238 0.09 17.84 -13.00
N TRP A 239 0.41 17.44 -14.23
CA TRP A 239 0.42 18.31 -15.40
C TRP A 239 -0.79 17.99 -16.30
N LYS A 240 -1.77 18.88 -16.34
CA LYS A 240 -2.92 18.84 -17.24
C LYS A 240 -2.47 19.23 -18.64
N ALA A 241 -1.97 18.27 -19.42
CA ALA A 241 -1.44 18.48 -20.75
C ALA A 241 -2.56 18.86 -21.75
N PHE A 242 -3.74 18.25 -21.58
CA PHE A 242 -4.95 18.47 -22.36
C PHE A 242 -6.11 18.81 -21.41
N GLU A 243 -7.26 19.15 -21.95
CA GLU A 243 -8.44 19.55 -21.19
C GLU A 243 -8.84 18.49 -20.14
N ASN A 244 -8.85 17.23 -20.56
CA ASN A 244 -9.31 16.10 -19.74
C ASN A 244 -8.19 15.09 -19.42
N VAL A 245 -6.96 15.28 -19.92
CA VAL A 245 -5.87 14.32 -19.73
C VAL A 245 -4.67 15.01 -19.11
N GLY A 246 -4.18 14.41 -18.04
CA GLY A 246 -2.98 14.84 -17.35
C GLY A 246 -1.97 13.70 -17.15
N PHE A 247 -0.74 14.09 -16.86
CA PHE A 247 0.34 13.21 -16.45
C PHE A 247 0.73 13.57 -15.03
N PHE A 248 0.94 12.57 -14.20
CA PHE A 248 1.38 12.81 -12.83
C PHE A 248 2.70 12.10 -12.53
N ALA A 249 3.48 12.74 -11.68
CA ALA A 249 4.66 12.18 -11.05
C ALA A 249 4.57 12.47 -9.56
N GLN A 250 4.57 11.43 -8.74
CA GLN A 250 4.47 11.53 -7.29
C GLN A 250 5.43 10.57 -6.61
N TYR A 251 5.76 10.84 -5.36
CA TYR A 251 6.47 9.92 -4.48
C TYR A 251 5.47 9.43 -3.43
N GLN A 252 5.41 8.12 -3.26
CA GLN A 252 4.56 7.43 -2.29
C GLN A 252 5.43 6.87 -1.19
N LEU A 253 4.94 6.95 0.04
CA LEU A 253 5.51 6.31 1.23
C LEU A 253 4.38 5.65 2.01
N PHE A 254 4.62 4.44 2.42
CA PHE A 254 3.76 3.71 3.33
C PHE A 254 4.66 2.97 4.33
N ASP A 255 4.33 3.09 5.60
CA ASP A 255 5.10 2.54 6.70
C ASP A 255 4.11 1.99 7.73
N VAL A 256 4.29 0.75 8.11
CA VAL A 256 3.46 0.04 9.07
C VAL A 256 4.35 -0.68 10.05
N ASP A 257 4.12 -0.37 11.32
CA ASP A 257 4.73 -1.02 12.46
C ASP A 257 3.59 -1.49 13.37
N VAL A 258 3.41 -2.80 13.50
CA VAL A 258 2.32 -3.42 14.26
C VAL A 258 2.87 -4.51 15.15
N ASP A 259 2.63 -4.36 16.44
CA ASP A 259 2.87 -5.36 17.47
C ASP A 259 1.54 -5.98 17.90
N PHE A 260 1.48 -7.29 17.85
CA PHE A 260 0.33 -8.05 18.29
C PHE A 260 0.74 -9.17 19.26
N VAL A 261 0.11 -9.21 20.40
CA VAL A 261 0.31 -10.29 21.40
C VAL A 261 -0.90 -11.21 21.39
N ASP A 262 -0.69 -12.48 21.12
CA ASP A 262 -1.70 -13.54 21.26
C ASP A 262 -1.16 -14.71 22.08
N ARG A 263 -1.85 -15.05 23.18
CA ARG A 263 -1.56 -16.20 24.06
C ARG A 263 -0.08 -16.30 24.49
N GLY A 264 0.55 -15.16 24.73
CA GLY A 264 1.94 -15.11 25.19
C GLY A 264 2.98 -15.20 24.06
N VAL A 265 2.57 -14.98 22.82
CA VAL A 265 3.47 -14.80 21.67
C VAL A 265 3.30 -13.39 21.14
N LEU A 266 4.40 -12.66 21.04
CA LEU A 266 4.47 -11.35 20.40
C LEU A 266 4.85 -11.55 18.94
N PHE A 267 4.02 -11.01 18.06
CA PHE A 267 4.29 -10.85 16.63
C PHE A 267 4.51 -9.37 16.37
N ALA A 268 5.69 -9.00 15.93
CA ALA A 268 6.01 -7.68 15.46
C ALA A 268 6.18 -7.75 13.94
N ILE A 269 5.39 -6.97 13.23
CA ILE A 269 5.41 -6.88 11.76
C ILE A 269 5.72 -5.45 11.39
N ASP A 270 6.84 -5.27 10.73
CA ASP A 270 7.32 -4.00 10.20
C ASP A 270 7.47 -4.14 8.70
N TYR A 271 6.74 -3.34 7.93
CA TYR A 271 6.92 -3.28 6.50
C TYR A 271 6.74 -1.88 5.96
N ASP A 272 7.68 -1.46 5.15
CA ASP A 272 7.61 -0.21 4.43
C ASP A 272 7.71 -0.42 2.92
N TYR A 273 7.04 0.45 2.18
CA TYR A 273 7.26 0.63 0.76
C TYR A 273 7.23 2.11 0.40
N LYS A 274 8.22 2.52 -0.35
CA LYS A 274 8.39 3.92 -0.75
C LYS A 274 9.00 4.01 -2.13
N GLY A 275 8.48 4.90 -2.96
CA GLY A 275 9.02 5.04 -4.31
C GLY A 275 8.25 6.00 -5.20
N PRO A 276 8.77 6.21 -6.42
CA PRO A 276 8.13 7.03 -7.41
C PRO A 276 6.94 6.33 -8.07
N VAL A 277 5.92 7.12 -8.36
CA VAL A 277 4.77 6.74 -9.19
C VAL A 277 4.69 7.68 -10.37
N LEU A 278 4.62 7.13 -11.56
CA LEU A 278 4.41 7.88 -12.80
C LEU A 278 3.12 7.39 -13.47
N GLY A 279 2.31 8.30 -13.94
CA GLY A 279 1.03 7.88 -14.52
C GLY A 279 0.32 8.92 -15.35
N VAL A 280 -0.85 8.50 -15.81
CA VAL A 280 -1.79 9.30 -16.61
C VAL A 280 -3.10 9.38 -15.88
N SER A 281 -3.75 10.53 -15.92
CA SER A 281 -5.09 10.72 -15.36
C SER A 281 -6.04 11.32 -16.38
N VAL A 282 -7.31 10.97 -16.23
CA VAL A 282 -8.42 11.59 -16.95
C VAL A 282 -9.30 12.27 -15.90
N SER A 283 -9.67 13.54 -16.15
CA SER A 283 -10.53 14.31 -15.27
C SER A 283 -11.69 14.97 -16.00
N PHE A 284 -12.84 15.08 -15.33
CA PHE A 284 -14.08 15.65 -15.87
C PHE A 284 -15.08 16.03 -14.78
#